data_052cb91cdbe1f811f3bf9e7a2bfb2ac8
#
_entry.id   052cb91cdbe1f811f3bf9e7a2bfb2ac8
#
_cell.length_a   1.000
_cell.length_b   1.000
_cell.length_c   1.000
_cell.angle_alpha   90.00
_cell.angle_beta   90.00
_cell.angle_gamma   90.00
#
_symmetry.space_group_name_H-M   'P 1'
#
loop_
_entity.id
_entity.type
_entity.pdbx_description
1 polymer ?
#
loop_
_entity_poly.entity_id
_entity_poly.type
_entity_poly.pdbx_seq_one_letter_code
_entity_poly.pdbx_strand_id
1 'polypeptide(L)'
;MSRTGKNILKALKYTVLGLVALVAAVLVLVYLPPVQDLIVGQVVKSVNSKGDMHIEVKRVRLTFPLNLAVDSLSLATPGLEVQTARLRAEMAVTPLFRGEIAGRDLSAAGARVVIGTPDSAMYMTAGVKLAAIKDAAVRLASQEISVGRLNGSGARVRMWMRPDTVARPVKQDSVPVNWHIHLDEAELKNVDFAMQLQPMIDTLACVVPRATLADADVRMANNTVSVGKLAVDSVDARYIYFPPEYVEKYPLKAVEPVDTVPSVPWTVTATTLELTGSRALYALQGHLPPSVAFDPEYIEATEIDIKVDSLRNRGTAVRVPVRRISARERCGVPLTLTGLFDMDSVAMRAENMLLTTPTSTVKVDGMMGMAPVGETVPIERTPVRLALTASISNDDLRRLVPYPMT
;
A
#
# COMPACT_ATOMS: atom_id res chain seq x y z
N MET A 1 -36.64 46.65 -40.95
CA MET A 1 -36.37 45.19 -41.02
C MET A 1 -37.34 44.58 -42.01
N SER A 2 -36.85 43.96 -43.05
CA SER A 2 -37.67 43.37 -44.13
C SER A 2 -38.47 42.18 -43.57
N ARG A 3 -39.68 41.91 -44.12
CA ARG A 3 -40.53 40.76 -43.78
C ARG A 3 -39.75 39.41 -43.83
N THR A 4 -38.76 39.31 -44.72
CA THR A 4 -37.87 38.14 -44.88
C THR A 4 -36.98 37.93 -43.67
N GLY A 5 -36.41 38.97 -43.03
CA GLY A 5 -35.57 38.85 -41.84
C GLY A 5 -36.33 38.36 -40.62
N LYS A 6 -37.60 38.73 -40.47
CA LYS A 6 -38.46 38.24 -39.37
C LYS A 6 -38.79 36.74 -39.50
N ASN A 7 -38.94 36.25 -40.71
CA ASN A 7 -39.23 34.84 -40.98
C ASN A 7 -38.00 33.94 -40.76
N ILE A 8 -36.81 34.41 -41.14
CA ILE A 8 -35.54 33.72 -40.89
C ILE A 8 -35.28 33.63 -39.37
N LEU A 9 -35.52 34.71 -38.65
CA LEU A 9 -35.32 34.72 -37.18
C LEU A 9 -36.30 33.79 -36.47
N LYS A 10 -37.55 33.70 -36.96
CA LYS A 10 -38.55 32.73 -36.42
C LYS A 10 -38.16 31.30 -36.75
N ALA A 11 -37.70 30.99 -37.95
CA ALA A 11 -37.23 29.67 -38.33
C ALA A 11 -36.04 29.24 -37.47
N LEU A 12 -35.03 30.11 -37.28
CA LEU A 12 -33.87 29.85 -36.42
C LEU A 12 -34.29 29.58 -34.97
N LYS A 13 -35.23 30.37 -34.43
CA LYS A 13 -35.78 30.18 -33.08
C LYS A 13 -36.43 28.79 -32.89
N TYR A 14 -37.26 28.37 -33.87
CA TYR A 14 -37.90 27.07 -33.82
C TYR A 14 -36.92 25.91 -34.02
N THR A 15 -35.90 26.09 -34.85
CA THR A 15 -34.82 25.08 -35.02
C THR A 15 -34.02 24.92 -33.73
N VAL A 16 -33.63 26.02 -33.10
CA VAL A 16 -32.92 25.98 -31.81
C VAL A 16 -33.81 25.37 -30.71
N LEU A 17 -35.08 25.76 -30.65
CA LEU A 17 -36.02 25.20 -29.68
C LEU A 17 -36.25 23.71 -29.90
N GLY A 18 -36.37 23.26 -31.16
CA GLY A 18 -36.47 21.84 -31.50
C GLY A 18 -35.22 21.06 -31.16
N LEU A 19 -34.03 21.61 -31.34
CA LEU A 19 -32.77 21.00 -30.94
C LEU A 19 -32.67 20.88 -29.41
N VAL A 20 -33.01 21.94 -28.69
CA VAL A 20 -33.02 21.92 -27.23
C VAL A 20 -34.05 20.88 -26.68
N ALA A 21 -35.24 20.82 -27.28
CA ALA A 21 -36.24 19.82 -26.92
C ALA A 21 -35.79 18.40 -27.23
N LEU A 22 -35.11 18.18 -28.35
CA LEU A 22 -34.52 16.88 -28.70
C LEU A 22 -33.43 16.48 -27.70
N VAL A 23 -32.52 17.38 -27.37
CA VAL A 23 -31.48 17.13 -26.35
C VAL A 23 -32.09 16.85 -25.00
N ALA A 24 -33.10 17.61 -24.57
CA ALA A 24 -33.81 17.37 -23.34
C ALA A 24 -34.53 16.01 -23.34
N ALA A 25 -35.15 15.61 -24.44
CA ALA A 25 -35.77 14.31 -24.58
C ALA A 25 -34.76 13.17 -24.49
N VAL A 26 -33.61 13.27 -25.12
CA VAL A 26 -32.52 12.28 -25.05
C VAL A 26 -31.98 12.19 -23.62
N LEU A 27 -31.79 13.32 -22.94
CA LEU A 27 -31.36 13.33 -21.54
C LEU A 27 -32.38 12.62 -20.64
N VAL A 28 -33.67 12.89 -20.81
CA VAL A 28 -34.73 12.22 -20.05
C VAL A 28 -34.75 10.71 -20.33
N LEU A 29 -34.58 10.30 -21.60
CA LEU A 29 -34.52 8.87 -21.97
C LEU A 29 -33.39 8.13 -21.27
N VAL A 30 -32.20 8.74 -21.14
CA VAL A 30 -31.04 8.11 -20.45
C VAL A 30 -31.34 7.84 -18.98
N TYR A 31 -32.22 8.61 -18.35
CA TYR A 31 -32.60 8.39 -16.94
C TYR A 31 -33.72 7.35 -16.76
N LEU A 32 -34.32 6.84 -17.85
CA LEU A 32 -35.32 5.79 -17.75
C LEU A 32 -34.69 4.43 -17.44
N PRO A 33 -35.13 3.70 -16.40
CA PRO A 33 -34.55 2.42 -16.04
C PRO A 33 -34.43 1.39 -17.17
N PRO A 34 -35.43 1.20 -18.05
CA PRO A 34 -35.30 0.25 -19.15
C PRO A 34 -34.19 0.60 -20.16
N VAL A 35 -33.98 1.91 -20.40
CA VAL A 35 -32.93 2.39 -21.31
C VAL A 35 -31.56 2.18 -20.69
N GLN A 36 -31.43 2.43 -19.37
CA GLN A 36 -30.20 2.15 -18.64
C GLN A 36 -29.85 0.66 -18.67
N ASP A 37 -30.80 -0.23 -18.42
CA ASP A 37 -30.60 -1.67 -18.45
C ASP A 37 -30.17 -2.15 -19.85
N LEU A 38 -30.73 -1.57 -20.92
CA LEU A 38 -30.36 -1.89 -22.29
C LEU A 38 -28.92 -1.41 -22.61
N ILE A 39 -28.56 -0.19 -22.23
CA ILE A 39 -27.22 0.38 -22.44
C ILE A 39 -26.18 -0.47 -21.68
N VAL A 40 -26.43 -0.75 -20.41
CA VAL A 40 -25.55 -1.57 -19.57
C VAL A 40 -25.38 -2.96 -20.17
N GLY A 41 -26.46 -3.61 -20.60
CA GLY A 41 -26.40 -4.91 -21.26
C GLY A 41 -25.55 -4.93 -22.51
N GLN A 42 -25.65 -3.89 -23.35
CA GLN A 42 -24.81 -3.75 -24.54
C GLN A 42 -23.34 -3.50 -24.20
N VAL A 43 -23.06 -2.62 -23.24
CA VAL A 43 -21.68 -2.34 -22.80
C VAL A 43 -21.03 -3.59 -22.23
N VAL A 44 -21.70 -4.29 -21.32
CA VAL A 44 -21.22 -5.53 -20.72
C VAL A 44 -20.96 -6.58 -21.81
N LYS A 45 -21.88 -6.78 -22.75
CA LYS A 45 -21.70 -7.70 -23.87
C LYS A 45 -20.52 -7.31 -24.76
N SER A 46 -20.35 -6.02 -25.07
CA SER A 46 -19.26 -5.52 -25.90
C SER A 46 -17.89 -5.71 -25.23
N VAL A 47 -17.81 -5.49 -23.92
CA VAL A 47 -16.56 -5.69 -23.16
C VAL A 47 -16.23 -7.17 -23.07
N ASN A 48 -17.20 -8.02 -22.71
CA ASN A 48 -16.99 -9.46 -22.58
C ASN A 48 -16.67 -10.15 -23.92
N SER A 49 -17.04 -9.55 -25.05
CA SER A 49 -16.73 -10.08 -26.38
C SER A 49 -15.31 -9.76 -26.89
N LYS A 50 -14.59 -8.84 -26.24
CA LYS A 50 -13.27 -8.37 -26.70
C LYS A 50 -12.08 -9.15 -26.13
N GLY A 51 -12.31 -10.21 -25.30
CA GLY A 51 -11.25 -11.10 -24.85
C GLY A 51 -11.11 -11.19 -23.32
N ASP A 52 -9.97 -10.86 -22.76
CA ASP A 52 -9.52 -11.29 -21.42
C ASP A 52 -10.23 -10.65 -20.22
N MET A 53 -11.26 -9.83 -20.44
CA MET A 53 -12.02 -9.17 -19.37
C MET A 53 -13.47 -9.68 -19.34
N HIS A 54 -13.90 -10.12 -18.17
CA HIS A 54 -15.27 -10.51 -17.89
C HIS A 54 -15.89 -9.58 -16.85
N ILE A 55 -17.00 -8.93 -17.22
CA ILE A 55 -17.74 -8.02 -16.34
C ILE A 55 -19.14 -8.55 -16.14
N GLU A 56 -19.57 -8.59 -14.89
CA GLU A 56 -20.94 -8.87 -14.48
C GLU A 56 -21.46 -7.75 -13.60
N VAL A 57 -22.66 -7.25 -13.91
CA VAL A 57 -23.33 -6.20 -13.13
C VAL A 57 -24.78 -6.60 -12.96
N LYS A 58 -25.24 -6.61 -11.71
CA LYS A 58 -26.64 -6.95 -11.42
C LYS A 58 -27.57 -5.79 -11.75
N ARG A 59 -27.20 -4.57 -11.39
CA ARG A 59 -28.02 -3.37 -11.61
C ARG A 59 -27.16 -2.13 -11.66
N VAL A 60 -27.46 -1.24 -12.62
CA VAL A 60 -26.91 0.12 -12.69
C VAL A 60 -28.07 1.09 -12.69
N ARG A 61 -27.96 2.16 -11.92
CA ARG A 61 -28.90 3.27 -11.90
C ARG A 61 -28.17 4.58 -11.98
N LEU A 62 -28.56 5.38 -12.94
CA LEU A 62 -28.13 6.74 -13.11
C LEU A 62 -29.29 7.67 -12.74
N THR A 63 -29.06 8.60 -11.83
CA THR A 63 -30.03 9.61 -11.42
C THR A 63 -29.47 11.01 -11.63
N PHE A 64 -30.42 11.99 -11.84
CA PHE A 64 -30.03 13.39 -12.09
C PHE A 64 -29.32 14.01 -10.85
N PRO A 65 -28.27 14.85 -11.04
CA PRO A 65 -27.71 15.27 -12.32
C PRO A 65 -26.73 14.25 -12.95
N LEU A 66 -25.98 13.47 -12.16
CA LEU A 66 -25.06 12.42 -12.62
C LEU A 66 -24.65 11.50 -11.45
N ASN A 67 -25.64 11.00 -10.70
CA ASN A 67 -25.39 10.09 -9.60
C ASN A 67 -25.53 8.67 -10.09
N LEU A 68 -24.43 7.92 -9.99
CA LEU A 68 -24.34 6.52 -10.38
C LEU A 68 -24.46 5.61 -9.15
N ALA A 69 -25.34 4.64 -9.23
CA ALA A 69 -25.43 3.55 -8.27
C ALA A 69 -25.29 2.22 -9.02
N VAL A 70 -24.36 1.37 -8.57
CA VAL A 70 -24.12 0.05 -9.10
C VAL A 70 -24.29 -0.96 -7.98
N ASP A 71 -25.17 -1.92 -8.17
CA ASP A 71 -25.37 -3.02 -7.26
C ASP A 71 -24.70 -4.28 -7.85
N SER A 72 -23.84 -4.90 -7.08
CA SER A 72 -23.11 -6.12 -7.42
C SER A 72 -22.36 -6.01 -8.76
N LEU A 73 -21.16 -5.45 -8.69
CA LEU A 73 -20.20 -5.43 -9.78
C LEU A 73 -19.17 -6.54 -9.55
N SER A 74 -18.92 -7.35 -10.55
CA SER A 74 -17.80 -8.27 -10.62
C SER A 74 -17.00 -8.01 -11.90
N LEU A 75 -15.69 -7.91 -11.78
CA LEU A 75 -14.76 -7.77 -12.90
C LEU A 75 -13.68 -8.83 -12.72
N ALA A 76 -13.46 -9.64 -13.71
CA ALA A 76 -12.43 -10.65 -13.73
C ALA A 76 -11.56 -10.51 -14.99
N THR A 77 -10.25 -10.57 -14.79
CA THR A 77 -9.22 -10.67 -15.83
C THR A 77 -8.21 -11.74 -15.42
N PRO A 78 -7.35 -12.25 -16.31
CA PRO A 78 -6.30 -13.17 -15.92
C PRO A 78 -5.42 -12.59 -14.79
N GLY A 79 -5.54 -13.16 -13.59
CA GLY A 79 -4.77 -12.76 -12.41
C GLY A 79 -5.31 -11.56 -11.63
N LEU A 80 -6.50 -11.02 -11.96
CA LEU A 80 -7.15 -9.97 -11.17
C LEU A 80 -8.67 -10.19 -11.15
N GLU A 81 -9.23 -10.28 -9.94
CA GLU A 81 -10.67 -10.29 -9.74
C GLU A 81 -11.06 -9.16 -8.78
N VAL A 82 -12.05 -8.37 -9.15
CA VAL A 82 -12.58 -7.27 -8.34
C VAL A 82 -14.09 -7.46 -8.19
N GLN A 83 -14.56 -7.48 -6.97
CA GLN A 83 -15.98 -7.58 -6.66
C GLN A 83 -16.39 -6.45 -5.71
N THR A 84 -17.60 -5.92 -5.88
CA THR A 84 -18.19 -5.01 -4.89
C THR A 84 -19.70 -5.24 -4.79
N ALA A 85 -20.20 -5.24 -3.56
CA ALA A 85 -21.62 -5.39 -3.32
C ALA A 85 -22.40 -4.13 -3.73
N ARG A 86 -21.82 -2.97 -3.51
CA ARG A 86 -22.43 -1.68 -3.86
C ARG A 86 -21.36 -0.63 -4.14
N LEU A 87 -21.55 0.10 -5.24
CA LEU A 87 -20.77 1.27 -5.58
C LEU A 87 -21.72 2.45 -5.82
N ARG A 88 -21.40 3.60 -5.27
CA ARG A 88 -22.10 4.87 -5.51
C ARG A 88 -21.10 5.93 -5.90
N ALA A 89 -21.50 6.79 -6.83
CA ALA A 89 -20.68 7.89 -7.28
C ALA A 89 -21.56 9.11 -7.57
N GLU A 90 -21.27 10.21 -6.90
CA GLU A 90 -21.83 11.52 -7.21
C GLU A 90 -20.84 12.26 -8.10
N MET A 91 -21.17 12.38 -9.38
CA MET A 91 -20.28 12.97 -10.39
C MET A 91 -20.59 14.44 -10.61
N ALA A 92 -19.56 15.24 -10.85
CA ALA A 92 -19.73 16.63 -11.24
C ALA A 92 -19.90 16.73 -12.78
N VAL A 93 -20.96 17.44 -13.23
CA VAL A 93 -21.27 17.57 -14.66
C VAL A 93 -20.34 18.54 -15.37
N THR A 94 -20.04 19.68 -14.74
CA THR A 94 -19.24 20.76 -15.37
C THR A 94 -17.82 20.33 -15.80
N PRO A 95 -17.07 19.54 -15.01
CA PRO A 95 -15.73 19.09 -15.40
C PRO A 95 -15.71 18.21 -16.65
N LEU A 96 -16.79 17.46 -16.93
CA LEU A 96 -16.87 16.60 -18.13
C LEU A 96 -16.71 17.40 -19.43
N PHE A 97 -17.20 18.64 -19.50
CA PHE A 97 -17.04 19.50 -20.67
C PHE A 97 -15.58 19.95 -20.88
N ARG A 98 -14.71 19.74 -19.89
CA ARG A 98 -13.27 20.02 -19.95
C ARG A 98 -12.42 18.75 -20.12
N GLY A 99 -13.06 17.58 -20.34
CA GLY A 99 -12.37 16.30 -20.42
C GLY A 99 -11.88 15.75 -19.07
N GLU A 100 -12.46 16.23 -17.97
CA GLU A 100 -12.15 15.82 -16.61
C GLU A 100 -13.33 15.03 -16.02
N ILE A 101 -13.06 13.84 -15.46
CA ILE A 101 -14.03 13.05 -14.73
C ILE A 101 -13.86 13.39 -13.25
N ALA A 102 -14.80 14.13 -12.67
CA ALA A 102 -14.73 14.52 -11.27
C ALA A 102 -15.89 13.93 -10.47
N GLY A 103 -15.58 13.32 -9.34
CA GLY A 103 -16.53 12.77 -8.37
C GLY A 103 -16.43 13.54 -7.05
N ARG A 104 -17.57 13.98 -6.52
CA ARG A 104 -17.66 14.65 -5.22
C ARG A 104 -17.66 13.65 -4.07
N ASP A 105 -18.40 12.57 -4.25
CA ASP A 105 -18.54 11.50 -3.27
C ASP A 105 -18.59 10.16 -4.03
N LEU A 106 -17.62 9.31 -3.77
CA LEU A 106 -17.53 7.97 -4.32
C LEU A 106 -17.48 7.01 -3.13
N SER A 107 -18.32 5.98 -3.13
CA SER A 107 -18.30 5.00 -2.07
C SER A 107 -18.46 3.59 -2.60
N ALA A 108 -17.73 2.65 -1.97
CA ALA A 108 -17.82 1.23 -2.24
C ALA A 108 -18.07 0.48 -0.93
N ALA A 109 -19.03 -0.43 -0.93
CA ALA A 109 -19.31 -1.28 0.21
C ALA A 109 -19.13 -2.76 -0.17
N GLY A 110 -18.48 -3.51 0.74
CA GLY A 110 -18.22 -4.94 0.52
C GLY A 110 -17.34 -5.18 -0.71
N ALA A 111 -16.30 -4.35 -0.90
CA ALA A 111 -15.37 -4.56 -2.00
C ALA A 111 -14.35 -5.66 -1.65
N ARG A 112 -14.03 -6.48 -2.65
CA ARG A 112 -13.02 -7.55 -2.58
C ARG A 112 -12.18 -7.52 -3.83
N VAL A 113 -10.88 -7.70 -3.64
CA VAL A 113 -9.89 -7.80 -4.73
C VAL A 113 -9.09 -9.08 -4.52
N VAL A 114 -8.89 -9.83 -5.57
CA VAL A 114 -8.01 -10.99 -5.60
C VAL A 114 -6.96 -10.76 -6.68
N ILE A 115 -5.69 -10.88 -6.33
CA ILE A 115 -4.56 -10.69 -7.24
C ILE A 115 -3.76 -12.00 -7.28
N GLY A 116 -3.46 -12.45 -8.48
CA GLY A 116 -2.77 -13.71 -8.71
C GLY A 116 -3.70 -14.94 -8.55
N THR A 117 -3.08 -16.10 -8.62
CA THR A 117 -3.72 -17.40 -8.34
C THR A 117 -3.00 -18.05 -7.15
N PRO A 118 -3.60 -19.03 -6.46
CA PRO A 118 -2.93 -19.71 -5.35
C PRO A 118 -1.55 -20.31 -5.69
N ASP A 119 -1.28 -20.54 -6.98
CA ASP A 119 -0.02 -21.10 -7.49
C ASP A 119 0.97 -20.02 -8.01
N SER A 120 0.58 -18.75 -7.99
CA SER A 120 1.47 -17.66 -8.42
C SER A 120 2.49 -17.30 -7.34
N ALA A 121 3.60 -16.65 -7.73
CA ALA A 121 4.63 -16.17 -6.82
C ALA A 121 4.08 -15.24 -5.74
N MET A 122 3.07 -14.46 -6.10
CA MET A 122 2.29 -13.63 -5.18
C MET A 122 0.80 -13.91 -5.39
N TYR A 123 0.14 -14.30 -4.31
CA TYR A 123 -1.30 -14.38 -4.25
C TYR A 123 -1.82 -13.49 -3.13
N MET A 124 -2.75 -12.61 -3.42
CA MET A 124 -3.28 -11.67 -2.45
C MET A 124 -4.81 -11.62 -2.54
N THR A 125 -5.44 -11.64 -1.39
CA THR A 125 -6.85 -11.30 -1.24
C THR A 125 -6.98 -10.08 -0.35
N ALA A 126 -7.67 -9.07 -0.83
CA ALA A 126 -7.98 -7.87 -0.07
C ALA A 126 -9.48 -7.65 -0.05
N GLY A 127 -10.03 -7.31 1.10
CA GLY A 127 -11.43 -6.95 1.27
C GLY A 127 -11.57 -5.69 2.09
N VAL A 128 -12.55 -4.85 1.79
CA VAL A 128 -12.88 -3.66 2.57
C VAL A 128 -14.39 -3.60 2.80
N LYS A 129 -14.79 -3.35 4.04
CA LYS A 129 -16.22 -3.22 4.38
C LYS A 129 -16.83 -1.96 3.78
N LEU A 130 -16.11 -0.85 3.93
CA LEU A 130 -16.50 0.45 3.41
C LEU A 130 -15.27 1.23 2.98
N ALA A 131 -15.29 1.75 1.76
CA ALA A 131 -14.37 2.75 1.25
C ALA A 131 -15.15 3.95 0.73
N ALA A 132 -14.68 5.16 1.02
CA ALA A 132 -15.26 6.40 0.55
C ALA A 132 -14.16 7.36 0.10
N ILE A 133 -14.37 7.98 -1.03
CA ILE A 133 -13.45 8.96 -1.63
C ILE A 133 -14.24 10.25 -1.81
N LYS A 134 -13.68 11.37 -1.39
CA LYS A 134 -14.23 12.70 -1.63
C LYS A 134 -13.31 13.51 -2.51
N ASP A 135 -13.93 14.32 -3.37
CA ASP A 135 -13.23 15.25 -4.24
C ASP A 135 -12.16 14.58 -5.12
N ALA A 136 -12.57 13.55 -5.86
CA ALA A 136 -11.70 12.86 -6.80
C ALA A 136 -11.83 13.46 -8.20
N ALA A 137 -10.72 13.59 -8.91
CA ALA A 137 -10.70 13.99 -10.32
C ALA A 137 -9.69 13.15 -11.10
N VAL A 138 -10.09 12.78 -12.33
CA VAL A 138 -9.25 12.04 -13.28
C VAL A 138 -9.19 12.82 -14.57
N ARG A 139 -7.98 13.20 -14.98
CA ARG A 139 -7.66 13.87 -16.25
C ARG A 139 -6.95 12.89 -17.15
N LEU A 140 -7.68 12.30 -18.08
CA LEU A 140 -7.13 11.26 -18.96
C LEU A 140 -6.03 11.80 -19.89
N ALA A 141 -6.16 13.04 -20.37
CA ALA A 141 -5.21 13.65 -21.29
C ALA A 141 -3.83 13.90 -20.66
N SER A 142 -3.79 14.31 -19.38
CA SER A 142 -2.56 14.54 -18.61
C SER A 142 -2.14 13.33 -17.79
N GLN A 143 -2.94 12.26 -17.77
CA GLN A 143 -2.74 11.08 -16.92
C GLN A 143 -2.60 11.45 -15.43
N GLU A 144 -3.49 12.31 -14.93
CA GLU A 144 -3.51 12.77 -13.56
C GLU A 144 -4.72 12.22 -12.81
N ILE A 145 -4.50 11.80 -11.58
CA ILE A 145 -5.53 11.45 -10.61
C ILE A 145 -5.30 12.29 -9.36
N SER A 146 -6.29 13.04 -8.95
CA SER A 146 -6.29 13.75 -7.68
C SER A 146 -7.41 13.24 -6.78
N VAL A 147 -7.10 13.06 -5.50
CA VAL A 147 -8.04 12.60 -4.48
C VAL A 147 -7.91 13.51 -3.26
N GLY A 148 -8.96 14.21 -2.88
CA GLY A 148 -8.95 15.05 -1.69
C GLY A 148 -8.91 14.21 -0.42
N ARG A 149 -9.88 13.30 -0.25
CA ARG A 149 -9.92 12.45 0.94
C ARG A 149 -10.33 11.01 0.63
N LEU A 150 -9.56 10.07 1.17
CA LEU A 150 -9.86 8.63 1.16
C LEU A 150 -10.15 8.15 2.58
N ASN A 151 -11.32 7.54 2.81
CA ASN A 151 -11.64 6.89 4.07
C ASN A 151 -11.90 5.40 3.81
N GLY A 152 -11.25 4.54 4.58
CA GLY A 152 -11.43 3.09 4.51
C GLY A 152 -11.70 2.50 5.89
N SER A 153 -12.56 1.49 5.96
CA SER A 153 -12.81 0.79 7.22
C SER A 153 -13.05 -0.70 7.04
N GLY A 154 -12.57 -1.46 8.02
CA GLY A 154 -12.71 -2.91 8.06
C GLY A 154 -12.01 -3.61 6.90
N ALA A 155 -10.79 -3.15 6.57
CA ALA A 155 -9.96 -3.79 5.57
C ALA A 155 -9.37 -5.09 6.11
N ARG A 156 -9.36 -6.12 5.27
CA ARG A 156 -8.68 -7.39 5.54
C ARG A 156 -7.82 -7.74 4.34
N VAL A 157 -6.52 -7.90 4.57
CA VAL A 157 -5.55 -8.26 3.52
C VAL A 157 -4.87 -9.57 3.92
N ARG A 158 -4.83 -10.50 3.00
CA ARG A 158 -4.11 -11.76 3.14
C ARG A 158 -3.20 -11.93 1.93
N MET A 159 -1.92 -12.12 2.18
CA MET A 159 -0.90 -12.24 1.14
C MET A 159 -0.11 -13.51 1.34
N TRP A 160 0.13 -14.24 0.26
CA TRP A 160 1.04 -15.38 0.22
C TRP A 160 2.13 -15.05 -0.79
N MET A 161 3.36 -15.13 -0.35
CA MET A 161 4.54 -14.93 -1.19
C MET A 161 5.30 -16.24 -1.31
N ARG A 162 5.62 -16.60 -2.54
CA ARG A 162 6.46 -17.75 -2.87
C ARG A 162 7.62 -17.27 -3.71
N PRO A 163 8.82 -17.86 -3.57
CA PRO A 163 9.87 -17.59 -4.52
C PRO A 163 9.41 -18.02 -5.91
N ASP A 164 9.56 -17.14 -6.86
CA ASP A 164 9.17 -17.44 -8.24
C ASP A 164 10.13 -18.51 -8.79
N THR A 165 9.60 -19.66 -9.12
CA THR A 165 10.38 -20.76 -9.69
C THR A 165 10.44 -20.70 -11.21
N VAL A 166 9.72 -19.77 -11.83
CA VAL A 166 9.68 -19.59 -13.28
C VAL A 166 9.74 -18.10 -13.60
N ALA A 167 10.88 -17.67 -14.09
CA ALA A 167 11.01 -16.34 -14.66
C ALA A 167 10.08 -16.23 -15.87
N ARG A 168 9.11 -15.37 -15.79
CA ARG A 168 8.26 -15.03 -16.94
C ARG A 168 8.97 -13.96 -17.74
N PRO A 169 9.13 -14.11 -19.06
CA PRO A 169 9.65 -13.05 -19.89
C PRO A 169 8.73 -11.83 -19.72
N VAL A 170 9.29 -10.71 -19.27
CA VAL A 170 8.57 -9.44 -19.23
C VAL A 170 8.24 -9.09 -20.67
N LYS A 171 6.96 -9.09 -21.04
CA LYS A 171 6.53 -8.56 -22.34
C LYS A 171 6.96 -7.11 -22.41
N GLN A 172 7.87 -6.82 -23.33
CA GLN A 172 8.52 -5.52 -23.51
C GLN A 172 7.59 -4.45 -24.15
N ASP A 173 6.34 -4.78 -24.41
CA ASP A 173 5.39 -3.94 -25.15
C ASP A 173 4.42 -3.13 -24.28
N SER A 174 4.73 -2.93 -23.01
CA SER A 174 3.91 -2.04 -22.18
C SER A 174 4.26 -0.58 -22.48
N VAL A 175 3.31 0.16 -23.04
CA VAL A 175 3.37 1.62 -23.11
C VAL A 175 3.71 2.16 -21.72
N PRO A 176 4.72 3.05 -21.58
CA PRO A 176 5.08 3.59 -20.29
C PRO A 176 3.86 4.21 -19.60
N VAL A 177 3.55 3.74 -18.41
CA VAL A 177 2.43 4.26 -17.63
C VAL A 177 2.94 5.49 -16.88
N ASN A 178 2.51 6.68 -17.32
CA ASN A 178 3.01 7.97 -16.80
C ASN A 178 2.03 8.66 -15.84
N TRP A 179 1.22 7.89 -15.13
CA TRP A 179 0.24 8.46 -14.22
C TRP A 179 0.89 9.23 -13.07
N HIS A 180 0.33 10.40 -12.79
CA HIS A 180 0.59 11.18 -11.61
C HIS A 180 -0.63 11.08 -10.69
N ILE A 181 -0.44 10.56 -9.48
CA ILE A 181 -1.52 10.36 -8.51
C ILE A 181 -1.20 11.19 -7.28
N HIS A 182 -2.11 12.08 -6.93
CA HIS A 182 -2.03 12.91 -5.74
C HIS A 182 -3.19 12.60 -4.79
N LEU A 183 -2.87 12.46 -3.48
CA LEU A 183 -3.84 12.20 -2.44
C LEU A 183 -3.56 13.14 -1.26
N ASP A 184 -4.49 14.05 -0.96
CA ASP A 184 -4.33 15.01 0.13
C ASP A 184 -4.37 14.30 1.49
N GLU A 185 -5.42 13.51 1.76
CA GLU A 185 -5.59 12.82 3.03
C GLU A 185 -6.17 11.41 2.84
N ALA A 186 -5.67 10.45 3.65
CA ALA A 186 -6.32 9.16 3.83
C ALA A 186 -6.47 8.82 5.32
N GLU A 187 -7.57 8.18 5.67
CA GLU A 187 -7.78 7.56 6.96
C GLU A 187 -8.26 6.12 6.78
N LEU A 188 -7.53 5.18 7.37
CA LEU A 188 -7.88 3.77 7.40
C LEU A 188 -8.17 3.34 8.83
N LYS A 189 -9.29 2.62 9.04
CA LYS A 189 -9.69 2.10 10.34
C LYS A 189 -9.88 0.59 10.30
N ASN A 190 -9.43 -0.07 11.36
CA ASN A 190 -9.61 -1.52 11.55
C ASN A 190 -9.07 -2.32 10.35
N VAL A 191 -7.78 -2.19 10.09
CA VAL A 191 -7.06 -2.97 9.08
C VAL A 191 -6.49 -4.22 9.71
N ASP A 192 -6.80 -5.38 9.15
CA ASP A 192 -6.28 -6.70 9.53
C ASP A 192 -5.44 -7.22 8.36
N PHE A 193 -4.14 -7.24 8.52
CA PHE A 193 -3.17 -7.69 7.53
C PHE A 193 -2.50 -8.97 8.00
N ALA A 194 -2.35 -9.95 7.11
CA ALA A 194 -1.45 -11.07 7.32
C ALA A 194 -0.75 -11.46 6.03
N MET A 195 0.52 -11.79 6.15
CA MET A 195 1.38 -12.24 5.07
C MET A 195 2.07 -13.53 5.50
N GLN A 196 2.13 -14.49 4.59
CA GLN A 196 2.85 -15.74 4.77
C GLN A 196 3.95 -15.85 3.71
N LEU A 197 5.18 -16.04 4.15
CA LEU A 197 6.35 -16.26 3.31
C LEU A 197 6.55 -17.76 3.14
N GLN A 198 6.37 -18.26 1.93
CA GLN A 198 6.59 -19.68 1.62
C GLN A 198 7.95 -19.85 0.92
N PRO A 199 8.65 -20.98 1.08
CA PRO A 199 8.24 -22.21 1.79
C PRO A 199 8.47 -22.20 3.30
N MET A 200 9.12 -21.16 3.87
CA MET A 200 9.50 -21.10 5.29
C MET A 200 8.29 -20.95 6.22
N ILE A 201 7.12 -20.65 5.67
CA ILE A 201 5.86 -20.46 6.39
C ILE A 201 5.95 -19.32 7.43
N ASP A 202 7.00 -18.51 7.40
CA ASP A 202 7.09 -17.34 8.25
C ASP A 202 5.86 -16.48 8.06
N THR A 203 5.28 -16.06 9.17
CA THR A 203 4.05 -15.28 9.16
C THR A 203 4.27 -13.91 9.77
N LEU A 204 3.86 -12.90 9.03
CA LEU A 204 3.70 -11.54 9.53
C LEU A 204 2.21 -11.23 9.61
N ALA A 205 1.72 -10.90 10.79
CA ALA A 205 0.34 -10.45 10.98
C ALA A 205 0.34 -9.12 11.72
N CYS A 206 -0.52 -8.20 11.32
CA CYS A 206 -0.73 -6.98 12.09
C CYS A 206 -2.19 -6.52 12.06
N VAL A 207 -2.64 -6.01 13.18
CA VAL A 207 -3.91 -5.31 13.33
C VAL A 207 -3.61 -3.84 13.54
N VAL A 208 -4.18 -3.00 12.66
CA VAL A 208 -4.02 -1.55 12.68
C VAL A 208 -5.37 -0.92 12.97
N PRO A 209 -5.63 -0.44 14.19
CA PRO A 209 -6.88 0.22 14.53
C PRO A 209 -7.10 1.50 13.72
N ARG A 210 -6.03 2.29 13.54
CA ARG A 210 -6.07 3.52 12.78
C ARG A 210 -4.75 3.83 12.12
N ALA A 211 -4.82 4.24 10.85
CA ALA A 211 -3.70 4.82 10.10
C ALA A 211 -4.19 6.07 9.37
N THR A 212 -3.37 7.11 9.36
CA THR A 212 -3.61 8.35 8.63
C THR A 212 -2.42 8.67 7.75
N LEU A 213 -2.69 9.17 6.56
CA LEU A 213 -1.70 9.58 5.60
C LEU A 213 -2.07 10.97 5.08
N ALA A 214 -1.09 11.84 4.91
CA ALA A 214 -1.27 13.14 4.33
C ALA A 214 -0.20 13.42 3.26
N ASP A 215 -0.59 14.15 2.23
CA ASP A 215 0.26 14.60 1.13
C ASP A 215 1.02 13.44 0.45
N ALA A 216 0.28 12.48 -0.10
CA ALA A 216 0.89 11.41 -0.89
C ALA A 216 0.89 11.78 -2.38
N ASP A 217 2.04 11.61 -3.00
CA ASP A 217 2.28 11.90 -4.42
C ASP A 217 3.02 10.71 -5.06
N VAL A 218 2.42 10.13 -6.11
CA VAL A 218 2.99 9.01 -6.86
C VAL A 218 3.18 9.43 -8.30
N ARG A 219 4.41 9.44 -8.77
CA ARG A 219 4.79 9.77 -10.15
C ARG A 219 5.39 8.55 -10.84
N MET A 220 4.58 7.87 -11.62
CA MET A 220 5.00 6.65 -12.31
C MET A 220 6.08 6.92 -13.36
N ALA A 221 6.05 8.09 -14.01
CA ALA A 221 7.07 8.49 -14.98
C ALA A 221 8.50 8.49 -14.42
N ASN A 222 8.65 8.78 -13.13
CA ASN A 222 9.95 8.92 -12.45
C ASN A 222 10.17 7.82 -11.40
N ASN A 223 9.26 6.88 -11.25
CA ASN A 223 9.25 5.86 -10.20
C ASN A 223 9.43 6.49 -8.81
N THR A 224 8.65 7.52 -8.48
CA THR A 224 8.73 8.20 -7.19
C THR A 224 7.42 8.11 -6.42
N VAL A 225 7.56 7.89 -5.12
CA VAL A 225 6.48 8.01 -4.12
C VAL A 225 6.96 8.95 -3.03
N SER A 226 6.21 9.99 -2.76
CA SER A 226 6.46 10.87 -1.63
C SER A 226 5.25 10.93 -0.72
N VAL A 227 5.49 10.95 0.59
CA VAL A 227 4.47 11.04 1.63
C VAL A 227 4.86 12.16 2.58
N GLY A 228 3.98 13.12 2.82
CA GLY A 228 4.21 14.18 3.79
C GLY A 228 4.20 13.63 5.21
N LYS A 229 3.12 12.96 5.59
CA LYS A 229 3.00 12.34 6.91
C LYS A 229 2.29 11.00 6.83
N LEU A 230 2.86 9.99 7.52
CA LEU A 230 2.20 8.73 7.84
C LEU A 230 2.17 8.56 9.36
N ALA A 231 0.97 8.47 9.93
CA ALA A 231 0.79 8.19 11.34
C ALA A 231 -0.07 6.93 11.53
N VAL A 232 0.38 6.06 12.42
CA VAL A 232 -0.27 4.77 12.69
C VAL A 232 -0.40 4.59 14.20
N ASP A 233 -1.59 4.27 14.65
CA ASP A 233 -1.91 4.20 16.07
C ASP A 233 -2.19 2.76 16.50
N SER A 234 -1.60 2.34 17.62
CA SER A 234 -1.93 1.12 18.38
C SER A 234 -1.84 -0.17 17.56
N VAL A 235 -0.79 -0.31 16.75
CA VAL A 235 -0.55 -1.54 15.97
C VAL A 235 -0.25 -2.71 16.91
N ASP A 236 -0.89 -3.85 16.67
CA ASP A 236 -0.46 -5.16 17.21
C ASP A 236 0.16 -5.93 16.03
N ALA A 237 1.49 -6.04 16.01
CA ALA A 237 2.25 -6.74 15.00
C ALA A 237 2.88 -8.02 15.54
N ARG A 238 2.85 -9.09 14.74
CA ARG A 238 3.41 -10.39 15.10
C ARG A 238 4.18 -10.98 13.93
N TYR A 239 5.44 -11.28 14.16
CA TYR A 239 6.26 -12.02 13.23
C TYR A 239 6.66 -13.35 13.88
N ILE A 240 6.19 -14.45 13.29
CA ILE A 240 6.51 -15.81 13.75
C ILE A 240 7.38 -16.45 12.70
N TYR A 241 8.60 -16.82 13.07
CA TYR A 241 9.55 -17.48 12.19
C TYR A 241 9.74 -18.95 12.56
N PHE A 242 10.25 -19.73 11.61
CA PHE A 242 10.42 -21.17 11.78
C PHE A 242 11.87 -21.53 12.11
N PRO A 243 12.11 -22.67 12.81
CA PRO A 243 13.46 -23.10 13.15
C PRO A 243 14.27 -23.45 11.88
N PRO A 244 15.61 -23.32 11.93
CA PRO A 244 16.50 -23.60 10.81
C PRO A 244 16.33 -24.99 10.18
N GLU A 245 16.04 -26.01 10.97
CA GLU A 245 15.81 -27.39 10.49
C GLU A 245 14.61 -27.49 9.55
N TYR A 246 13.65 -26.61 9.69
CA TYR A 246 12.52 -26.52 8.78
C TYR A 246 12.95 -26.01 7.40
N VAL A 247 13.83 -25.02 7.36
CA VAL A 247 14.39 -24.44 6.13
C VAL A 247 15.25 -25.48 5.38
N GLU A 248 16.05 -26.26 6.09
CA GLU A 248 16.85 -27.34 5.51
C GLU A 248 15.99 -28.44 4.88
N LYS A 249 14.85 -28.77 5.53
CA LYS A 249 13.92 -29.78 5.04
C LYS A 249 13.17 -29.34 3.77
N TYR A 250 12.95 -28.05 3.61
CA TYR A 250 12.24 -27.46 2.48
C TYR A 250 13.09 -26.37 1.79
N PRO A 251 14.25 -26.74 1.19
CA PRO A 251 15.15 -25.76 0.61
C PRO A 251 14.47 -25.00 -0.53
N LEU A 252 14.73 -23.70 -0.61
CA LEU A 252 14.34 -22.87 -1.74
C LEU A 252 15.04 -23.41 -3.01
N LYS A 253 14.25 -23.69 -4.06
CA LYS A 253 14.86 -23.93 -5.38
C LYS A 253 15.57 -22.66 -5.82
N ALA A 254 16.85 -22.79 -6.13
CA ALA A 254 17.60 -21.70 -6.75
C ALA A 254 16.87 -21.30 -8.05
N VAL A 255 16.51 -20.04 -8.15
CA VAL A 255 15.99 -19.46 -9.39
C VAL A 255 17.20 -19.07 -10.23
N GLU A 256 17.32 -19.63 -11.44
CA GLU A 256 18.33 -19.15 -12.37
C GLU A 256 18.07 -17.68 -12.68
N PRO A 257 19.10 -16.81 -12.57
CA PRO A 257 18.93 -15.41 -12.89
C PRO A 257 18.51 -15.27 -14.36
N VAL A 258 17.34 -14.72 -14.59
CA VAL A 258 16.91 -14.32 -15.93
C VAL A 258 17.52 -12.96 -16.19
N ASP A 259 18.07 -12.77 -17.41
CA ASP A 259 18.48 -11.46 -17.91
C ASP A 259 17.28 -10.51 -17.90
N THR A 260 17.08 -9.86 -16.77
CA THR A 260 16.07 -8.81 -16.63
C THR A 260 16.69 -7.50 -17.05
N VAL A 261 15.99 -6.79 -17.94
CA VAL A 261 16.33 -5.38 -18.22
C VAL A 261 16.35 -4.65 -16.87
N PRO A 262 17.43 -3.93 -16.52
CA PRO A 262 17.54 -3.24 -15.25
C PRO A 262 16.35 -2.30 -15.08
N SER A 263 15.45 -2.60 -14.16
CA SER A 263 14.35 -1.70 -13.84
C SER A 263 14.87 -0.52 -13.03
N VAL A 264 14.46 0.69 -13.40
CA VAL A 264 14.78 1.88 -12.60
C VAL A 264 14.14 1.71 -11.22
N PRO A 265 14.90 1.69 -10.13
CA PRO A 265 14.35 1.47 -8.80
C PRO A 265 13.44 2.63 -8.38
N TRP A 266 12.37 2.30 -7.67
CA TRP A 266 11.49 3.28 -7.06
C TRP A 266 12.21 4.06 -5.97
N THR A 267 11.94 5.37 -5.93
CA THR A 267 12.33 6.24 -4.83
C THR A 267 11.13 6.50 -3.95
N VAL A 268 11.20 6.10 -2.70
CA VAL A 268 10.16 6.33 -1.70
C VAL A 268 10.69 7.30 -0.64
N THR A 269 9.96 8.36 -0.37
CA THR A 269 10.29 9.34 0.66
C THR A 269 9.11 9.55 1.60
N ALA A 270 9.39 9.73 2.89
CA ALA A 270 8.40 10.17 3.87
C ALA A 270 9.00 11.27 4.72
N THR A 271 8.32 12.42 4.79
CA THR A 271 8.80 13.54 5.61
C THR A 271 8.67 13.23 7.09
N THR A 272 7.55 12.63 7.49
CA THR A 272 7.31 12.22 8.88
C THR A 272 6.63 10.87 8.92
N LEU A 273 7.20 9.94 9.70
CA LEU A 273 6.58 8.67 10.03
C LEU A 273 6.43 8.57 11.54
N GLU A 274 5.20 8.34 12.00
CA GLU A 274 4.86 8.22 13.42
C GLU A 274 4.12 6.90 13.66
N LEU A 275 4.56 6.16 14.66
CA LEU A 275 3.86 5.00 15.22
C LEU A 275 3.70 5.26 16.71
N THR A 276 2.50 5.06 17.25
CA THR A 276 2.21 5.35 18.66
C THR A 276 1.50 4.20 19.35
N GLY A 277 1.82 3.98 20.63
CA GLY A 277 1.13 3.05 21.52
C GLY A 277 1.04 1.62 20.99
N SER A 278 2.03 1.16 20.27
CA SER A 278 2.00 -0.09 19.53
C SER A 278 2.63 -1.25 20.31
N ARG A 279 2.42 -2.45 19.81
CA ARG A 279 2.96 -3.70 20.35
C ARG A 279 3.51 -4.55 19.20
N ALA A 280 4.63 -5.22 19.44
CA ALA A 280 5.22 -6.15 18.50
C ALA A 280 5.69 -7.43 19.19
N LEU A 281 5.50 -8.56 18.53
CA LEU A 281 6.02 -9.87 18.89
C LEU A 281 6.87 -10.41 17.74
N TYR A 282 8.09 -10.80 18.06
CA TYR A 282 8.98 -11.58 17.19
C TYR A 282 9.28 -12.88 17.92
N ALA A 283 8.84 -14.03 17.38
CA ALA A 283 8.98 -15.28 18.08
C ALA A 283 9.28 -16.47 17.15
N LEU A 284 10.07 -17.40 17.66
CA LEU A 284 10.25 -18.70 17.04
C LEU A 284 8.98 -19.54 17.21
N GLN A 285 8.55 -20.19 16.17
CA GLN A 285 7.35 -21.03 16.18
C GLN A 285 7.43 -22.12 17.27
N GLY A 286 6.46 -22.10 18.17
CA GLY A 286 6.35 -23.08 19.25
C GLY A 286 7.27 -22.83 20.44
N HIS A 287 8.16 -21.83 20.38
CA HIS A 287 8.99 -21.44 21.51
C HIS A 287 8.18 -20.69 22.58
N LEU A 288 8.37 -21.08 23.84
CA LEU A 288 7.82 -20.40 25.01
C LEU A 288 8.99 -19.95 25.89
N PRO A 289 9.08 -18.68 26.22
CA PRO A 289 10.20 -18.17 27.02
C PRO A 289 10.20 -18.79 28.41
N PRO A 290 11.33 -19.32 28.87
CA PRO A 290 11.42 -20.05 30.15
C PRO A 290 11.32 -19.14 31.37
N SER A 291 11.54 -17.83 31.21
CA SER A 291 11.51 -16.84 32.28
C SER A 291 11.07 -15.47 31.75
N VAL A 292 10.97 -14.49 32.65
CA VAL A 292 10.71 -13.07 32.30
C VAL A 292 11.95 -12.33 31.78
N ALA A 293 13.13 -12.93 31.84
CA ALA A 293 14.35 -12.34 31.28
C ALA A 293 14.25 -12.23 29.75
N PHE A 294 15.12 -11.40 29.15
CA PHE A 294 15.21 -11.28 27.71
C PHE A 294 15.49 -12.63 27.04
N ASP A 295 14.76 -12.91 25.99
CA ASP A 295 14.87 -14.14 25.23
C ASP A 295 14.94 -13.78 23.73
N PRO A 296 16.07 -14.04 23.03
CA PRO A 296 16.24 -13.68 21.64
C PRO A 296 15.32 -14.43 20.67
N GLU A 297 14.78 -15.59 21.11
CA GLU A 297 13.80 -16.36 20.32
C GLU A 297 12.35 -15.96 20.61
N TYR A 298 12.15 -15.05 21.59
CA TYR A 298 10.84 -14.53 21.95
C TYR A 298 10.94 -13.09 22.45
N ILE A 299 10.93 -12.14 21.52
CA ILE A 299 11.01 -10.70 21.80
C ILE A 299 9.61 -10.10 21.72
N GLU A 300 9.10 -9.65 22.87
CA GLU A 300 7.82 -8.97 22.96
C GLU A 300 8.04 -7.54 23.45
N ALA A 301 7.70 -6.57 22.60
CA ALA A 301 7.79 -5.15 22.92
C ALA A 301 6.39 -4.53 22.98
N THR A 302 6.16 -3.72 23.99
CA THR A 302 4.93 -2.94 24.22
C THR A 302 5.26 -1.45 24.33
N GLU A 303 4.26 -0.60 24.38
CA GLU A 303 4.45 0.85 24.48
C GLU A 303 5.41 1.37 23.38
N ILE A 304 5.30 0.81 22.18
CA ILE A 304 6.19 1.17 21.08
C ILE A 304 5.72 2.50 20.50
N ASP A 305 6.60 3.50 20.58
CA ASP A 305 6.46 4.76 19.86
C ASP A 305 7.66 4.94 18.93
N ILE A 306 7.39 5.22 17.67
CA ILE A 306 8.42 5.44 16.64
C ILE A 306 8.20 6.82 16.03
N LYS A 307 9.27 7.59 15.90
CA LYS A 307 9.30 8.86 15.20
C LYS A 307 10.53 8.92 14.30
N VAL A 308 10.27 8.97 13.00
CA VAL A 308 11.29 9.05 11.96
C VAL A 308 11.01 10.27 11.11
N ASP A 309 12.02 11.07 10.85
CA ASP A 309 11.94 12.25 10.01
C ASP A 309 12.76 12.02 8.72
N SER A 310 12.19 12.41 7.58
CA SER A 310 12.90 12.39 6.28
C SER A 310 13.43 11.00 5.85
N LEU A 311 12.63 9.95 6.04
CA LEU A 311 12.93 8.62 5.50
C LEU A 311 13.10 8.68 3.99
N ARG A 312 14.13 8.02 3.48
CA ARG A 312 14.34 7.86 2.04
C ARG A 312 14.76 6.44 1.72
N ASN A 313 14.12 5.86 0.72
CA ASN A 313 14.50 4.57 0.14
C ASN A 313 14.64 4.71 -1.38
N ARG A 314 15.66 4.10 -1.97
CA ARG A 314 15.83 3.96 -3.42
C ARG A 314 16.50 2.63 -3.74
N GLY A 315 15.71 1.67 -4.18
CA GLY A 315 16.21 0.31 -4.38
C GLY A 315 16.76 -0.26 -3.07
N THR A 316 18.03 -0.64 -3.05
CA THR A 316 18.74 -1.12 -1.85
C THR A 316 19.18 0.00 -0.91
N ALA A 317 19.21 1.25 -1.40
CA ALA A 317 19.63 2.37 -0.56
C ALA A 317 18.49 2.83 0.35
N VAL A 318 18.75 2.86 1.66
CA VAL A 318 17.78 3.23 2.69
C VAL A 318 18.44 4.20 3.67
N ARG A 319 17.79 5.34 3.95
CA ARG A 319 18.22 6.30 4.95
C ARG A 319 17.08 6.56 5.92
N VAL A 320 17.31 6.29 7.21
CA VAL A 320 16.33 6.38 8.29
C VAL A 320 16.89 7.21 9.43
N PRO A 321 16.64 8.53 9.46
CA PRO A 321 16.94 9.36 10.63
C PRO A 321 15.94 9.03 11.75
N VAL A 322 16.39 8.26 12.74
CA VAL A 322 15.59 7.85 13.88
C VAL A 322 15.59 9.00 14.89
N ARG A 323 14.52 9.78 14.93
CA ARG A 323 14.36 10.83 15.94
C ARG A 323 14.13 10.22 17.33
N ARG A 324 13.30 9.19 17.38
CA ARG A 324 13.05 8.43 18.60
C ARG A 324 12.35 7.11 18.28
N ILE A 325 12.84 6.03 18.83
CA ILE A 325 12.09 4.79 19.03
C ILE A 325 12.08 4.53 20.53
N SER A 326 10.91 4.39 21.14
CA SER A 326 10.79 3.95 22.52
C SER A 326 9.92 2.70 22.59
N ALA A 327 10.26 1.80 23.49
CA ALA A 327 9.54 0.55 23.70
C ALA A 327 9.82 0.03 25.11
N ARG A 328 8.96 -0.85 25.59
CA ARG A 328 9.19 -1.65 26.79
C ARG A 328 9.22 -3.12 26.39
N GLU A 329 10.37 -3.75 26.59
CA GLU A 329 10.51 -5.19 26.38
C GLU A 329 9.87 -5.96 27.53
N ARG A 330 9.47 -7.21 27.28
CA ARG A 330 8.81 -8.11 28.22
C ARG A 330 9.56 -8.28 29.55
N CYS A 331 10.89 -8.21 29.55
CA CYS A 331 11.70 -8.19 30.77
C CYS A 331 11.50 -6.91 31.62
N GLY A 332 10.64 -5.99 31.20
CA GLY A 332 10.27 -4.77 31.91
C GLY A 332 11.24 -3.62 31.76
N VAL A 333 12.27 -3.73 30.88
CA VAL A 333 13.24 -2.66 30.62
C VAL A 333 12.67 -1.72 29.56
N PRO A 334 12.44 -0.43 29.88
CA PRO A 334 12.10 0.55 28.89
C PRO A 334 13.35 0.96 28.11
N LEU A 335 13.22 1.00 26.79
CA LEU A 335 14.30 1.30 25.87
C LEU A 335 13.97 2.55 25.07
N THR A 336 14.98 3.36 24.77
CA THR A 336 14.88 4.46 23.81
C THR A 336 16.07 4.43 22.87
N LEU A 337 15.81 4.52 21.56
CA LEU A 337 16.82 4.54 20.49
C LEU A 337 16.70 5.81 19.69
N THR A 338 17.83 6.46 19.43
CA THR A 338 17.95 7.59 18.49
C THR A 338 19.17 7.41 17.61
N GLY A 339 19.25 8.10 16.46
CA GLY A 339 20.44 8.05 15.59
C GLY A 339 20.07 8.01 14.12
N LEU A 340 21.02 7.65 13.28
CA LEU A 340 20.85 7.53 11.85
C LEU A 340 21.23 6.12 11.38
N PHE A 341 20.31 5.47 10.73
CA PHE A 341 20.59 4.26 9.96
C PHE A 341 20.66 4.63 8.47
N ASP A 342 21.76 4.22 7.83
CA ASP A 342 21.99 4.46 6.40
C ASP A 342 22.53 3.17 5.76
N MET A 343 21.97 2.80 4.64
CA MET A 343 22.37 1.62 3.87
C MET A 343 22.38 1.95 2.38
N ASP A 344 23.39 1.49 1.69
CA ASP A 344 23.50 1.55 0.23
C ASP A 344 23.98 0.19 -0.33
N SER A 345 24.33 0.13 -1.61
CA SER A 345 24.85 -1.09 -2.24
C SER A 345 26.26 -1.50 -1.76
N VAL A 346 26.94 -0.66 -1.03
CA VAL A 346 28.33 -0.84 -0.60
C VAL A 346 28.45 -1.14 0.88
N ALA A 347 27.62 -0.47 1.70
CA ALA A 347 27.73 -0.60 3.15
C ALA A 347 26.41 -0.28 3.87
N MET A 348 26.26 -0.90 5.04
CA MET A 348 25.28 -0.53 6.06
C MET A 348 26.01 0.29 7.13
N ARG A 349 25.43 1.41 7.56
CA ARG A 349 26.01 2.35 8.54
C ARG A 349 25.02 2.63 9.64
N ALA A 350 25.53 2.68 10.85
CA ALA A 350 24.84 3.17 12.04
C ALA A 350 25.64 4.38 12.55
N GLU A 351 25.05 5.54 12.52
CA GLU A 351 25.71 6.80 12.91
C GLU A 351 25.05 7.38 14.16
N ASN A 352 25.82 7.63 15.20
CA ASN A 352 25.34 8.17 16.47
C ASN A 352 24.13 7.43 17.03
N MET A 353 24.07 6.10 16.83
CA MET A 353 23.00 5.29 17.40
C MET A 353 23.16 5.25 18.92
N LEU A 354 22.18 5.78 19.61
CA LEU A 354 22.16 5.89 21.06
C LEU A 354 20.97 5.10 21.61
N LEU A 355 21.27 3.98 22.26
CA LEU A 355 20.31 3.20 23.01
C LEU A 355 20.40 3.58 24.48
N THR A 356 19.30 3.93 25.10
CA THR A 356 19.22 4.28 26.51
C THR A 356 18.13 3.49 27.22
N THR A 357 18.40 3.14 28.47
CA THR A 357 17.44 2.75 29.49
C THR A 357 17.47 3.80 30.60
N PRO A 358 16.67 3.71 31.65
CA PRO A 358 16.77 4.62 32.80
C PRO A 358 18.15 4.61 33.48
N THR A 359 18.90 3.50 33.37
CA THR A 359 20.14 3.28 34.13
C THR A 359 21.34 2.92 33.26
N SER A 360 21.14 2.70 31.96
CA SER A 360 22.20 2.30 31.02
C SER A 360 22.20 3.14 29.77
N THR A 361 23.36 3.24 29.13
CA THR A 361 23.55 3.94 27.86
C THR A 361 24.52 3.15 26.98
N VAL A 362 24.14 2.94 25.72
CA VAL A 362 24.98 2.29 24.71
C VAL A 362 25.02 3.18 23.48
N LYS A 363 26.18 3.66 23.12
CA LYS A 363 26.41 4.41 21.89
C LYS A 363 27.14 3.51 20.88
N VAL A 364 26.60 3.48 19.65
CA VAL A 364 27.14 2.68 18.55
C VAL A 364 27.36 3.59 17.35
N ASP A 365 28.57 3.58 16.83
CA ASP A 365 28.93 4.10 15.52
C ASP A 365 29.55 2.93 14.73
N GLY A 366 28.95 2.54 13.61
CA GLY A 366 29.38 1.34 12.93
C GLY A 366 29.17 1.37 11.42
N MET A 367 29.96 0.59 10.74
CA MET A 367 29.82 0.31 9.32
C MET A 367 30.11 -1.16 9.07
N MET A 368 29.26 -1.79 8.28
CA MET A 368 29.46 -3.13 7.75
C MET A 368 29.38 -3.07 6.22
N GLY A 369 30.42 -3.57 5.53
CA GLY A 369 30.39 -3.68 4.08
C GLY A 369 29.28 -4.62 3.62
N MET A 370 28.79 -4.39 2.41
CA MET A 370 27.80 -5.24 1.75
C MET A 370 28.46 -6.01 0.61
N ALA A 371 28.04 -7.25 0.39
CA ALA A 371 28.44 -7.98 -0.81
C ALA A 371 27.79 -7.32 -2.05
N PRO A 372 28.50 -7.23 -3.17
CA PRO A 372 27.90 -6.81 -4.43
C PRO A 372 26.68 -7.69 -4.77
N VAL A 373 25.67 -7.08 -5.41
CA VAL A 373 24.46 -7.80 -5.81
C VAL A 373 24.83 -8.96 -6.74
N GLY A 374 24.45 -10.18 -6.36
CA GLY A 374 24.77 -11.41 -7.12
C GLY A 374 26.06 -12.12 -6.69
N GLU A 375 26.83 -11.55 -5.76
CA GLU A 375 28.00 -12.21 -5.17
C GLU A 375 27.72 -12.66 -3.74
N THR A 376 28.11 -13.89 -3.42
CA THR A 376 28.08 -14.38 -2.04
C THR A 376 29.48 -14.16 -1.44
N VAL A 377 29.64 -13.08 -0.70
CA VAL A 377 30.87 -12.83 0.07
C VAL A 377 30.72 -13.46 1.46
N PRO A 378 31.63 -14.37 1.85
CA PRO A 378 31.59 -14.91 3.21
C PRO A 378 31.65 -13.78 4.26
N ILE A 379 30.91 -13.93 5.34
CA ILE A 379 30.80 -12.90 6.39
C ILE A 379 32.15 -12.55 7.00
N GLU A 380 33.07 -13.51 7.03
CA GLU A 380 34.47 -13.35 7.52
C GLU A 380 35.30 -12.38 6.64
N ARG A 381 34.91 -12.15 5.41
CA ARG A 381 35.58 -11.23 4.47
C ARG A 381 34.91 -9.88 4.35
N THR A 382 33.79 -9.69 5.05
CA THR A 382 33.05 -8.44 5.02
C THR A 382 33.71 -7.43 5.95
N PRO A 383 34.13 -6.24 5.48
CA PRO A 383 34.77 -5.26 6.34
C PRO A 383 33.77 -4.73 7.37
N VAL A 384 34.12 -4.80 8.65
CA VAL A 384 33.33 -4.27 9.75
C VAL A 384 34.18 -3.27 10.52
N ARG A 385 33.62 -2.08 10.76
CA ARG A 385 34.14 -1.09 11.69
C ARG A 385 33.08 -0.81 12.72
N LEU A 386 33.42 -0.93 13.99
CA LEU A 386 32.51 -0.72 15.10
C LEU A 386 33.19 0.07 16.19
N ALA A 387 32.60 1.19 16.58
CA ALA A 387 32.93 1.92 17.79
C ALA A 387 31.75 1.79 18.76
N LEU A 388 32.00 1.18 19.89
CA LEU A 388 31.02 0.94 20.93
C LEU A 388 31.47 1.62 22.21
N THR A 389 30.57 2.43 22.79
CA THR A 389 30.74 2.98 24.13
C THR A 389 29.51 2.62 24.94
N ALA A 390 29.71 1.90 26.05
CA ALA A 390 28.61 1.44 26.87
C ALA A 390 28.86 1.73 28.36
N SER A 391 27.80 2.17 29.04
CA SER A 391 27.70 2.20 30.48
C SER A 391 26.44 1.46 30.86
N ILE A 392 26.59 0.27 31.43
CA ILE A 392 25.48 -0.66 31.67
C ILE A 392 25.35 -0.90 33.15
N SER A 393 24.15 -0.70 33.70
CA SER A 393 23.83 -1.00 35.09
C SER A 393 23.72 -2.50 35.32
N ASN A 394 24.00 -2.94 36.51
CA ASN A 394 23.90 -4.34 36.92
C ASN A 394 22.43 -4.84 36.86
N ASP A 395 21.46 -3.96 37.12
CA ASP A 395 20.04 -4.32 37.06
C ASP A 395 19.56 -4.57 35.60
N ASP A 396 19.95 -3.73 34.66
CA ASP A 396 19.65 -3.95 33.24
C ASP A 396 20.37 -5.19 32.72
N LEU A 397 21.62 -5.38 33.12
CA LEU A 397 22.42 -6.52 32.71
C LEU A 397 21.76 -7.86 33.14
N ARG A 398 21.26 -7.94 34.36
CA ARG A 398 20.56 -9.14 34.87
C ARG A 398 19.25 -9.44 34.14
N ARG A 399 18.57 -8.42 33.65
CA ARG A 399 17.31 -8.58 32.91
C ARG A 399 17.51 -8.88 31.42
N LEU A 400 18.55 -8.29 30.83
CA LEU A 400 18.83 -8.39 29.40
C LEU A 400 19.73 -9.59 29.05
N VAL A 401 20.49 -10.11 30.00
CA VAL A 401 21.35 -11.26 29.75
C VAL A 401 20.69 -12.52 30.33
N PRO A 402 20.37 -13.52 29.49
CA PRO A 402 19.61 -14.71 29.91
C PRO A 402 20.39 -15.69 30.76
N TYR A 403 21.68 -15.47 30.99
CA TYR A 403 22.52 -16.38 31.81
C TYR A 403 22.69 -15.87 33.23
N PRO A 404 22.60 -16.76 34.24
CA PRO A 404 22.95 -16.39 35.60
C PRO A 404 24.44 -16.04 35.61
N MET A 405 24.76 -14.76 35.78
CA MET A 405 26.12 -14.39 36.18
C MET A 405 26.28 -14.80 37.65
N THR A 406 26.88 -15.94 37.84
CA THR A 406 27.33 -16.43 39.19
C THR A 406 28.50 -15.62 39.68
#